data_a5f8cd57e4f00362903b9e7b544ec703
#
_entry.id   a5f8cd57e4f00362903b9e7b544ec703
#
_cell.length_a   1.000
_cell.length_b   1.000
_cell.length_c   1.000
_cell.angle_alpha   90.00
_cell.angle_beta   90.00
_cell.angle_gamma   90.00
#
_symmetry.space_group_name_H-M   'P 1'
#
loop_
_entity.id
_entity.type
_entity.pdbx_description
1 polymer ?
#
loop_
_entity_poly.entity_id
_entity_poly.type
_entity_poly.pdbx_seq_one_letter_code
_entity_poly.pdbx_strand_id
1 'polypeptide(L)' 'MTNYPELAKTILEKSGGVANIAGVSHCATRLRLAVNDSDKVDVSGLENTPGIMGLIKRNDDIQFVIGTDVSNVYSEF' A
#
# COMPACT_ATOMS: atom_id res chain seq x y z
N MET A 1 -15.74 9.91 -1.01
CA MET A 1 -14.76 10.42 -0.05
C MET A 1 -13.86 9.27 0.41
N THR A 2 -12.56 9.46 0.39
CA THR A 2 -11.62 8.40 0.75
C THR A 2 -11.55 8.24 2.27
N ASN A 3 -11.73 7.02 2.75
CA ASN A 3 -11.54 6.68 4.16
C ASN A 3 -10.11 6.20 4.35
N TYR A 4 -9.24 7.08 4.81
CA TYR A 4 -7.81 6.79 4.92
C TYR A 4 -7.48 5.65 5.90
N PRO A 5 -8.09 5.58 7.10
CA PRO A 5 -7.86 4.45 7.99
C PRO A 5 -8.25 3.11 7.36
N GLU A 6 -9.38 3.06 6.68
CA GLU A 6 -9.85 1.85 6.02
C GLU A 6 -8.97 1.48 4.83
N LEU A 7 -8.53 2.47 4.05
CA LEU A 7 -7.63 2.23 2.92
C LEU A 7 -6.30 1.67 3.41
N ALA A 8 -5.73 2.26 4.45
CA ALA A 8 -4.48 1.77 5.04
C ALA A 8 -4.62 0.36 5.58
N LYS A 9 -5.73 0.06 6.24
CA LYS A 9 -6.02 -1.28 6.75
C LYS A 9 -6.12 -2.30 5.61
N THR A 10 -6.80 -1.95 4.53
CA THR A 10 -6.93 -2.81 3.35
C THR A 10 -5.57 -3.07 2.72
N ILE A 11 -4.75 -2.03 2.56
CA ILE A 11 -3.40 -2.16 2.02
C ILE A 11 -2.57 -3.11 2.90
N LEU A 12 -2.63 -2.93 4.21
CA LEU A 12 -1.89 -3.76 5.15
C LEU A 12 -2.31 -5.22 5.08
N GLU A 13 -3.60 -5.48 5.12
CA GLU A 13 -4.12 -6.85 5.10
C GLU A 13 -3.80 -7.56 3.78
N LYS A 14 -3.99 -6.90 2.66
CA LYS A 14 -3.75 -7.48 1.33
C LYS A 14 -2.27 -7.56 0.98
N SER A 15 -1.43 -6.88 1.74
CA SER A 15 0.03 -6.97 1.58
C SER A 15 0.65 -8.10 2.42
N GLY A 16 -0.16 -8.94 3.03
CA GLY A 16 0.31 -10.06 3.84
C GLY A 16 0.27 -9.83 5.34
N GLY A 17 -0.28 -8.71 5.79
CA GLY A 17 -0.39 -8.36 7.20
C GLY A 17 0.87 -7.69 7.76
N VAL A 18 0.79 -7.28 9.01
CA VAL A 18 1.88 -6.55 9.69
C VAL A 18 3.19 -7.32 9.65
N ALA A 19 3.14 -8.63 9.83
CA ALA A 19 4.33 -9.47 9.86
C ALA A 19 5.10 -9.47 8.53
N ASN A 20 4.42 -9.15 7.42
CA ASN A 20 5.04 -9.09 6.11
C ASN A 20 5.57 -7.71 5.74
N ILE A 21 5.32 -6.70 6.54
CA ILE A 21 5.75 -5.33 6.27
C ILE A 21 7.11 -5.09 6.93
N ALA A 22 8.13 -4.85 6.10
CA ALA A 22 9.47 -4.54 6.59
C ALA A 22 9.67 -3.04 6.79
N GLY A 23 8.92 -2.20 6.09
CA GLY A 23 9.00 -0.76 6.22
C GLY A 23 7.97 -0.07 5.38
N VAL A 24 7.72 1.20 5.68
CA VAL A 24 6.79 2.03 4.94
C VAL A 24 7.38 3.41 4.72
N SER A 25 7.22 3.94 3.53
CA SER A 25 7.65 5.30 3.18
C SER A 25 6.74 5.84 2.09
N HIS A 26 6.89 7.11 1.77
CA HIS A 26 6.13 7.71 0.68
C HIS A 26 6.91 8.87 0.06
N CYS A 27 6.53 9.21 -1.16
CA CYS A 27 6.96 10.45 -1.80
C CYS A 27 5.71 11.31 -2.09
N ALA A 28 5.77 12.18 -3.09
CA ALA A 28 4.69 13.14 -3.34
C ALA A 28 3.34 12.49 -3.67
N THR A 29 3.34 11.35 -4.38
CA THR A 29 2.11 10.72 -4.86
C THR A 29 2.07 9.21 -4.66
N ARG A 30 3.15 8.59 -4.20
CA ARG A 30 3.26 7.13 -4.08
C ARG A 30 3.56 6.71 -2.66
N LEU A 31 2.83 5.69 -2.22
CA LEU A 31 3.12 4.98 -0.97
C LEU A 31 3.99 3.77 -1.31
N ARG A 32 5.06 3.58 -0.57
CA ARG A 32 5.98 2.47 -0.77
C ARG A 32 5.99 1.57 0.46
N LEU A 33 5.68 0.30 0.26
CA LEU A 33 5.79 -0.72 1.29
C LEU A 33 6.93 -1.67 0.96
N ALA A 34 7.89 -1.78 1.86
CA ALA A 34 8.88 -2.84 1.80
C ALA A 34 8.28 -4.09 2.44
N VAL A 35 8.35 -5.21 1.74
CA VAL A 35 7.74 -6.47 2.20
C VAL A 35 8.80 -7.56 2.34
N ASN A 36 8.56 -8.48 3.27
CA ASN A 36 9.46 -9.61 3.48
C ASN A 36 9.25 -10.71 2.44
N ASP A 37 7.99 -10.92 2.05
CA ASP A 37 7.62 -11.96 1.07
C ASP A 37 6.59 -11.37 0.12
N SER A 38 7.02 -11.05 -1.10
CA SER A 38 6.15 -10.47 -2.11
C SER A 38 5.08 -11.44 -2.61
N ASP A 39 5.26 -12.75 -2.43
CA ASP A 39 4.27 -13.74 -2.83
C ASP A 39 3.03 -13.71 -1.95
N LYS A 40 3.11 -13.12 -0.75
CA LYS A 40 1.97 -12.98 0.14
C LYS A 40 1.10 -11.77 -0.18
N VAL A 41 1.48 -10.98 -1.17
CA VAL A 41 0.77 -9.77 -1.55
C VAL A 41 -0.34 -10.09 -2.55
N ASP A 42 -1.57 -9.68 -2.22
CA ASP A 42 -2.72 -9.83 -3.12
C ASP A 42 -2.77 -8.66 -4.10
N VAL A 43 -2.00 -8.77 -5.18
CA VAL A 43 -1.86 -7.69 -6.17
C VAL A 43 -3.19 -7.34 -6.82
N SER A 44 -3.95 -8.33 -7.26
CA SER A 44 -5.21 -8.06 -7.96
C SER A 44 -6.25 -7.46 -7.03
N GLY A 45 -6.30 -7.88 -5.77
CA GLY A 45 -7.17 -7.27 -4.77
C GLY A 45 -6.80 -5.81 -4.51
N LEU A 46 -5.52 -5.51 -4.43
CA LEU A 46 -5.04 -4.15 -4.22
C LEU A 46 -5.30 -3.27 -5.44
N GLU A 47 -5.08 -3.77 -6.64
CA GLU A 47 -5.35 -3.01 -7.87
C GLU A 47 -6.82 -2.61 -7.98
N ASN A 48 -7.73 -3.40 -7.43
CA ASN A 48 -9.16 -3.16 -7.47
C ASN A 48 -9.67 -2.37 -6.26
N THR A 49 -8.79 -1.96 -5.36
CA THR A 49 -9.18 -1.20 -4.16
C THR A 49 -9.41 0.27 -4.52
N PRO A 50 -10.57 0.84 -4.16
CA PRO A 50 -10.81 2.28 -4.36
C PRO A 50 -9.77 3.11 -3.61
N GLY A 51 -9.24 4.13 -4.25
CA GLY A 51 -8.21 4.99 -3.70
C GLY A 51 -6.80 4.63 -4.17
N ILE A 52 -6.62 3.48 -4.77
CA ILE A 52 -5.35 3.08 -5.38
C ILE A 52 -5.50 3.23 -6.90
N MET A 53 -4.76 4.18 -7.46
CA MET A 53 -4.84 4.47 -8.90
C MET A 53 -3.93 3.57 -9.74
N GLY A 54 -2.90 3.02 -9.12
CA GLY A 54 -1.98 2.10 -9.81
C GLY A 54 -1.11 1.40 -8.79
N LEU A 55 -0.43 0.35 -9.24
CA LEU A 55 0.40 -0.47 -8.36
C LEU A 55 1.60 -0.97 -9.15
N ILE A 56 2.78 -0.86 -8.54
CA ILE A 56 4.03 -1.39 -9.09
C ILE A 56 4.57 -2.38 -8.08
N LYS A 57 4.62 -3.66 -8.44
CA LYS A 57 5.18 -4.71 -7.59
C LYS A 57 6.61 -4.99 -8.00
N ARG A 58 7.52 -4.98 -7.03
CA ARG A 58 8.91 -5.37 -7.19
C ARG A 58 9.21 -6.58 -6.29
N ASN A 59 10.45 -7.07 -6.33
CA ASN A 59 10.85 -8.22 -5.51
C ASN A 59 10.74 -7.94 -4.02
N ASP A 60 11.12 -6.73 -3.59
CA ASP A 60 11.23 -6.38 -2.17
C ASP A 60 10.24 -5.32 -1.74
N ASP A 61 9.55 -4.67 -2.67
CA ASP A 61 8.65 -3.58 -2.34
C ASP A 61 7.47 -3.50 -3.29
N ILE A 62 6.47 -2.73 -2.87
CA ILE A 62 5.28 -2.44 -3.65
C ILE A 62 5.03 -0.95 -3.57
N GLN A 63 4.82 -0.33 -4.70
CA GLN A 63 4.50 1.09 -4.78
C GLN A 63 3.04 1.25 -5.19
N PHE A 64 2.31 2.04 -4.41
CA PHE A 64 0.90 2.34 -4.66
C PHE A 64 0.78 3.78 -5.11
N VAL A 65 0.22 4.01 -6.28
CA VAL A 65 -0.06 5.37 -6.75
C VAL A 65 -1.36 5.83 -6.08
N ILE A 66 -1.23 6.69 -5.09
CA ILE A 66 -2.36 7.20 -4.30
C ILE A 66 -2.76 8.60 -4.78
N GLY A 67 -1.79 9.40 -5.18
CA GLY A 67 -1.99 10.79 -5.51
C GLY A 67 -1.58 11.71 -4.37
N THR A 68 -2.07 12.96 -4.40
CA THR A 68 -1.67 13.99 -3.43
C THR A 68 -2.11 13.67 -1.99
N ASP A 69 -3.01 12.71 -1.80
CA ASP A 69 -3.48 12.27 -0.48
C ASP A 69 -2.56 11.24 0.18
N VAL A 70 -1.43 10.92 -0.43
CA VAL A 70 -0.55 9.85 0.04
C VAL A 70 -0.09 10.07 1.49
N SER A 71 0.17 11.30 1.90
CA SER A 71 0.59 11.60 3.28
C SER A 71 -0.50 11.25 4.29
N ASN A 72 -1.78 11.42 3.93
CA ASN A 72 -2.91 11.05 4.79
C ASN A 72 -3.00 9.53 4.96
N VAL A 73 -2.75 8.79 3.89
CA VAL A 73 -2.72 7.31 3.97
C VAL A 73 -1.51 6.86 4.78
N TYR A 74 -0.35 7.45 4.52
CA TYR A 74 0.89 7.10 5.22
C TYR A 74 0.76 7.31 6.73
N SER A 75 0.10 8.37 7.16
CA SER A 75 -0.06 8.67 8.59
C SER A 75 -0.87 7.62 9.35
N GLU A 76 -1.61 6.76 8.65
CA GLU A 76 -2.38 5.68 9.26
C GLU A 76 -1.56 4.40 9.49
N PHE A 77 -0.33 4.37 9.03
CA PHE A 77 0.56 3.20 9.27
C PHE A 77 1.40 3.31 10.55
#